data_cfcefae35fda586f7b1efc7739fec65c
#
_entry.id   cfcefae35fda586f7b1efc7739fec65c
#
_cell.length_a   1.000
_cell.length_b   1.000
_cell.length_c   1.000
_cell.angle_alpha   90.00
_cell.angle_beta   90.00
_cell.angle_gamma   90.00
#
_symmetry.space_group_name_H-M   'P 1'
#
loop_
_entity.id
_entity.type
_entity.pdbx_description
1 polymer ?
#
loop_
_entity_poly.entity_id
_entity_poly.type
_entity_poly.pdbx_seq_one_letter_code
_entity_poly.pdbx_strand_id
1 'polypeptide(L)'
;NFRNFQGFVEEIYNCIPDKEKCNYCPSWNWGDDEIFNPEADNRMTHQVDLGNFRAWESTGNWLKRDGSSTSTNKFDHGIWNHAWYCIRKCNLGLQNIDKFVTGSAEEKKLIEGQLYFFRAWWHEELMEYFGGMPYVDTYLDANAELNLPRLSYQECADKAAADFRKAADLLPINWDKTSAGAATQGKNDLRINKIMALGYLGKTYLWAASPLMKNGAQTGASKNGKTYDYDQEYAKKAAEAFGELLSLVEAGQTQYALAEFKYSDIYNHEKSADANSCFSDIFYTKKQNWKMPGTCEAIFRGPSADFNGSNWNTSKVFGPKVQKVVAHDNVIHQPTANLVEAYGMANGEPIYLVENGQYVLNPKSGFDPAHPFKNRDPRFYHDIVFDGFKYLNGSPGLYADLQYCQLYTGGNMRPVANASRTGYFIQKLVPHTCNEVDKDYDWGAAFHCYLPYMRLADIYLMYAEACAAFGGATGKSSNFGKTAEDAINTLRKRCGAGNVAPEFVADNHKFMDEVRREREVELSFEGFRFCDLQ
;
A
#
# COMPACT_ATOMS: atom_id res chain seq x y z
N ASN A 1 11.43 32.51 -10.67
CA ASN A 1 9.98 32.40 -10.90
C ASN A 1 9.50 30.99 -10.55
N PHE A 2 8.19 30.79 -10.50
CA PHE A 2 7.57 29.53 -10.12
C PHE A 2 8.05 28.35 -10.98
N ARG A 3 8.10 28.50 -12.28
CA ARG A 3 8.49 27.43 -13.20
C ARG A 3 9.89 26.89 -12.91
N ASN A 4 10.84 27.74 -12.57
CA ASN A 4 12.21 27.31 -12.29
C ASN A 4 12.28 26.56 -10.95
N PHE A 5 11.60 27.06 -9.91
CA PHE A 5 11.55 26.39 -8.62
C PHE A 5 10.79 25.07 -8.69
N GLN A 6 9.68 25.06 -9.42
CA GLN A 6 8.92 23.81 -9.63
C GLN A 6 9.75 22.79 -10.41
N GLY A 7 10.50 23.21 -11.44
CA GLY A 7 11.43 22.34 -12.16
C GLY A 7 12.49 21.71 -11.26
N PHE A 8 12.96 22.45 -10.27
CA PHE A 8 13.87 21.92 -9.25
C PHE A 8 13.20 20.84 -8.39
N VAL A 9 11.92 21.03 -8.03
CA VAL A 9 11.17 20.06 -7.23
C VAL A 9 10.83 18.80 -8.05
N GLU A 10 10.62 18.91 -9.36
CA GLU A 10 10.26 17.78 -10.24
C GLU A 10 11.27 16.62 -10.16
N GLU A 11 12.53 16.89 -9.94
CA GLU A 11 13.52 15.82 -9.78
C GLU A 11 13.25 14.95 -8.57
N ILE A 12 12.65 15.51 -7.52
CA ILE A 12 12.28 14.74 -6.32
C ILE A 12 11.12 13.80 -6.64
N TYR A 13 10.13 14.27 -7.40
CA TYR A 13 9.05 13.40 -7.89
C TYR A 13 9.59 12.23 -8.70
N ASN A 14 10.58 12.47 -9.56
CA ASN A 14 11.20 11.44 -10.38
C ASN A 14 11.95 10.37 -9.59
N CYS A 15 12.33 10.66 -8.36
CA CYS A 15 12.98 9.69 -7.48
C CYS A 15 12.02 8.75 -6.77
N ILE A 16 10.71 9.05 -6.77
CA ILE A 16 9.71 8.18 -6.16
C ILE A 16 9.60 6.88 -6.99
N PRO A 17 9.86 5.71 -6.41
CA PRO A 17 9.79 4.45 -7.14
C PRO A 17 8.35 4.01 -7.36
N ASP A 18 8.17 3.08 -8.29
CA ASP A 18 6.91 2.40 -8.55
C ASP A 18 6.90 1.04 -7.84
N LYS A 19 5.90 0.78 -7.03
CA LYS A 19 5.79 -0.46 -6.24
C LYS A 19 5.49 -1.70 -7.10
N GLU A 20 4.86 -1.50 -8.25
CA GLU A 20 4.44 -2.58 -9.13
C GLU A 20 5.61 -3.31 -9.80
N LYS A 21 6.81 -2.83 -9.65
CA LYS A 21 7.98 -3.40 -10.30
C LYS A 21 8.51 -4.62 -9.56
N CYS A 22 7.73 -5.68 -9.56
CA CYS A 22 7.98 -6.88 -8.78
C CYS A 22 8.63 -8.03 -9.54
N ASN A 23 8.81 -7.92 -10.84
CA ASN A 23 9.30 -9.03 -11.65
C ASN A 23 10.79 -8.93 -11.99
N TYR A 24 11.22 -7.84 -12.59
CA TYR A 24 12.59 -7.68 -13.06
C TYR A 24 13.50 -6.95 -12.10
N CYS A 25 12.94 -6.13 -11.25
CA CYS A 25 13.66 -5.63 -10.10
C CYS A 25 13.17 -6.41 -8.89
N PRO A 26 14.07 -6.80 -8.00
CA PRO A 26 13.64 -7.45 -6.77
C PRO A 26 12.56 -6.63 -6.11
N SER A 27 11.43 -7.27 -5.88
CA SER A 27 10.32 -6.60 -5.19
C SER A 27 10.78 -6.20 -3.81
N TRP A 28 10.37 -5.03 -3.42
CA TRP A 28 10.46 -4.62 -2.04
C TRP A 28 9.03 -4.59 -1.48
N ASN A 29 8.86 -4.88 -0.24
CA ASN A 29 7.56 -4.91 0.42
C ASN A 29 6.54 -5.92 -0.12
N TRP A 30 6.95 -6.96 -0.81
CA TRP A 30 6.07 -8.09 -1.06
C TRP A 30 6.08 -8.96 0.19
N GLY A 31 4.90 -9.10 0.77
CA GLY A 31 4.68 -9.56 2.12
C GLY A 31 5.31 -10.90 2.50
N ASP A 32 5.78 -10.98 3.71
CA ASP A 32 6.49 -12.13 4.26
C ASP A 32 5.59 -13.34 4.47
N ASP A 33 4.37 -13.10 4.93
CA ASP A 33 3.37 -14.15 5.18
C ASP A 33 2.19 -14.12 4.22
N GLU A 34 2.18 -13.19 3.27
CA GLU A 34 1.16 -13.08 2.22
C GLU A 34 1.51 -13.89 0.99
N ILE A 35 2.79 -13.85 0.60
CA ILE A 35 3.27 -14.33 -0.69
C ILE A 35 4.31 -15.41 -0.48
N PHE A 36 4.08 -16.55 -1.11
CA PHE A 36 5.06 -17.60 -1.28
C PHE A 36 5.73 -17.43 -2.64
N ASN A 37 7.06 -17.45 -2.65
CA ASN A 37 7.85 -17.46 -3.86
C ASN A 37 8.51 -18.82 -4.03
N PRO A 38 8.09 -19.65 -5.02
CA PRO A 38 8.66 -20.98 -5.23
C PRO A 38 10.05 -20.95 -5.86
N GLU A 39 10.47 -19.83 -6.40
CA GLU A 39 11.78 -19.70 -7.06
C GLU A 39 12.86 -19.28 -6.08
N ALA A 40 13.97 -20.01 -6.09
CA ALA A 40 15.16 -19.67 -5.33
C ALA A 40 15.91 -18.53 -6.04
N ASP A 41 15.52 -17.32 -5.78
CA ASP A 41 16.12 -16.14 -6.37
C ASP A 41 16.41 -15.04 -5.33
N ASN A 42 16.83 -13.91 -5.80
CA ASN A 42 17.20 -12.77 -4.96
C ASN A 42 16.02 -11.89 -4.56
N ARG A 43 14.78 -12.34 -4.77
CA ARG A 43 13.62 -11.56 -4.37
C ARG A 43 13.49 -11.48 -2.86
N MET A 44 13.00 -10.35 -2.41
CA MET A 44 12.91 -10.03 -0.99
C MET A 44 12.13 -11.07 -0.21
N THR A 45 10.98 -11.51 -0.69
CA THR A 45 10.16 -12.53 -0.04
C THR A 45 10.95 -13.80 0.23
N HIS A 46 11.66 -14.29 -0.78
CA HIS A 46 12.47 -15.50 -0.65
C HIS A 46 13.63 -15.31 0.35
N GLN A 47 14.30 -14.17 0.31
CA GLN A 47 15.41 -13.88 1.23
C GLN A 47 14.94 -13.75 2.68
N VAL A 48 13.77 -13.15 2.90
CA VAL A 48 13.14 -13.06 4.21
C VAL A 48 12.79 -14.45 4.74
N ASP A 49 12.20 -15.31 3.93
CA ASP A 49 11.83 -16.67 4.28
C ASP A 49 13.05 -17.52 4.69
N LEU A 50 14.19 -17.24 4.07
CA LEU A 50 15.47 -17.88 4.43
C LEU A 50 16.16 -17.25 5.65
N GLY A 51 15.63 -16.18 6.21
CA GLY A 51 16.29 -15.41 7.26
C GLY A 51 17.53 -14.66 6.81
N ASN A 52 17.72 -14.49 5.51
CA ASN A 52 18.92 -13.88 4.93
C ASN A 52 18.73 -12.38 4.66
N PHE A 53 18.55 -11.63 5.72
CA PHE A 53 18.24 -10.20 5.65
C PHE A 53 19.34 -9.35 4.97
N ARG A 54 20.60 -9.76 5.14
CA ARG A 54 21.75 -9.01 4.59
C ARG A 54 21.94 -9.20 3.10
N ALA A 55 21.38 -10.24 2.52
CA ALA A 55 21.45 -10.42 1.06
C ALA A 55 20.80 -9.28 0.28
N TRP A 56 19.94 -8.51 0.91
CA TRP A 56 19.33 -7.34 0.30
C TRP A 56 20.35 -6.28 -0.10
N GLU A 57 21.43 -6.15 0.65
CA GLU A 57 22.46 -5.13 0.38
C GLU A 57 23.18 -5.39 -0.93
N SER A 58 23.20 -6.63 -1.40
CA SER A 58 23.93 -7.04 -2.61
C SER A 58 23.05 -7.32 -3.83
N THR A 59 21.72 -7.32 -3.68
CA THR A 59 20.82 -7.86 -4.71
C THR A 59 20.11 -6.80 -5.55
N GLY A 60 20.43 -5.56 -5.52
CA GLY A 60 19.83 -4.55 -6.38
C GLY A 60 18.34 -4.24 -6.09
N ASN A 61 17.82 -4.60 -4.93
CA ASN A 61 16.47 -4.26 -4.53
C ASN A 61 16.39 -2.84 -3.94
N TRP A 62 15.16 -2.38 -3.64
CA TRP A 62 14.93 -1.04 -3.10
C TRP A 62 15.66 -0.78 -1.77
N LEU A 63 15.85 -1.80 -0.96
CA LEU A 63 16.56 -1.70 0.33
C LEU A 63 18.08 -1.75 0.18
N LYS A 64 18.61 -1.90 -1.00
CA LYS A 64 20.04 -1.86 -1.28
C LYS A 64 20.63 -0.57 -0.71
N ARG A 65 21.68 -0.74 0.08
CA ARG A 65 22.34 0.37 0.76
C ARG A 65 23.45 0.99 -0.08
N ASP A 66 24.24 0.16 -0.74
CA ASP A 66 25.34 0.64 -1.53
C ASP A 66 24.86 1.26 -2.85
N GLY A 67 25.40 2.39 -3.17
CA GLY A 67 25.06 3.15 -4.35
C GLY A 67 26.00 2.94 -5.52
N SER A 68 26.67 1.81 -5.57
CA SER A 68 27.70 1.54 -6.57
C SER A 68 27.17 1.30 -8.00
N SER A 69 25.84 1.30 -8.18
CA SER A 69 25.28 1.15 -9.52
C SER A 69 25.58 2.38 -10.37
N THR A 70 26.20 2.15 -11.51
CA THR A 70 26.39 3.16 -12.56
C THR A 70 25.18 3.25 -13.49
N SER A 71 24.15 2.45 -13.26
CA SER A 71 22.93 2.44 -14.04
C SER A 71 22.18 3.77 -13.90
N THR A 72 21.67 4.28 -15.00
CA THR A 72 20.76 5.41 -15.02
C THR A 72 19.34 5.03 -14.58
N ASN A 73 19.08 3.73 -14.42
CA ASN A 73 17.80 3.23 -13.96
C ASN A 73 17.62 3.52 -12.47
N LYS A 74 16.65 4.36 -12.14
CA LYS A 74 16.36 4.74 -10.75
C LYS A 74 16.05 3.55 -9.82
N PHE A 75 15.66 2.40 -10.35
CA PHE A 75 15.38 1.21 -9.56
C PHE A 75 16.61 0.38 -9.21
N ASP A 76 17.72 0.65 -9.85
CA ASP A 76 19.00 0.03 -9.50
C ASP A 76 19.68 0.76 -8.33
N HIS A 77 19.16 1.92 -7.95
CA HIS A 77 19.60 2.66 -6.77
C HIS A 77 18.70 2.34 -5.58
N GLY A 78 19.31 2.04 -4.45
CA GLY A 78 18.56 1.77 -3.23
C GLY A 78 17.96 3.03 -2.59
N ILE A 79 17.03 2.82 -1.69
CA ILE A 79 16.36 3.88 -0.92
C ILE A 79 17.36 4.82 -0.23
N TRP A 80 18.46 4.28 0.29
CA TRP A 80 19.46 5.07 1.03
C TRP A 80 20.00 6.24 0.21
N ASN A 81 20.42 5.97 -1.01
CA ASN A 81 20.98 7.01 -1.88
C ASN A 81 19.93 8.00 -2.36
N HIS A 82 18.77 7.50 -2.78
CA HIS A 82 17.69 8.37 -3.22
C HIS A 82 17.21 9.30 -2.11
N ALA A 83 17.05 8.77 -0.91
CA ALA A 83 16.57 9.56 0.22
C ALA A 83 17.54 10.70 0.56
N TRP A 84 18.81 10.42 0.71
CA TRP A 84 19.78 11.46 1.05
C TRP A 84 19.95 12.49 -0.06
N TYR A 85 19.91 12.08 -1.30
CA TYR A 85 19.90 13.00 -2.44
C TYR A 85 18.69 13.95 -2.39
N CYS A 86 17.49 13.40 -2.17
CA CYS A 86 16.26 14.18 -2.12
C CYS A 86 16.20 15.07 -0.87
N ILE A 87 16.61 14.58 0.29
CA ILE A 87 16.70 15.37 1.52
C ILE A 87 17.63 16.57 1.32
N ARG A 88 18.80 16.35 0.72
CA ARG A 88 19.72 17.45 0.39
C ARG A 88 19.08 18.48 -0.55
N LYS A 89 18.37 18.03 -1.58
CA LYS A 89 17.64 18.93 -2.47
C LYS A 89 16.56 19.73 -1.73
N CYS A 90 15.81 19.12 -0.86
CA CYS A 90 14.81 19.81 -0.05
C CYS A 90 15.46 20.91 0.80
N ASN A 91 16.54 20.59 1.48
CA ASN A 91 17.27 21.56 2.31
C ASN A 91 17.85 22.71 1.49
N LEU A 92 18.41 22.42 0.30
CA LEU A 92 18.88 23.43 -0.61
C LEU A 92 17.76 24.35 -1.10
N GLY A 93 16.62 23.77 -1.46
CA GLY A 93 15.44 24.52 -1.89
C GLY A 93 14.90 25.43 -0.79
N LEU A 94 14.75 24.91 0.42
CA LEU A 94 14.27 25.68 1.57
C LEU A 94 15.24 26.81 1.97
N GLN A 95 16.54 26.56 1.93
CA GLN A 95 17.55 27.60 2.19
C GLN A 95 17.47 28.76 1.20
N ASN A 96 17.06 28.49 -0.03
CA ASN A 96 17.01 29.47 -1.10
C ASN A 96 15.59 29.98 -1.42
N ILE A 97 14.60 29.67 -0.58
CA ILE A 97 13.22 30.02 -0.87
C ILE A 97 13.00 31.54 -0.95
N ASP A 98 13.78 32.33 -0.23
CA ASP A 98 13.69 33.79 -0.27
C ASP A 98 14.19 34.40 -1.59
N LYS A 99 14.88 33.63 -2.41
CA LYS A 99 15.22 34.00 -3.80
C LYS A 99 14.02 33.89 -4.74
N PHE A 100 12.90 33.40 -4.27
CA PHE A 100 11.64 33.36 -5.00
C PHE A 100 10.96 34.72 -4.97
N VAL A 101 11.47 35.64 -5.78
CA VAL A 101 11.08 37.06 -5.73
C VAL A 101 10.08 37.49 -6.81
N THR A 102 9.84 36.63 -7.81
CA THR A 102 9.01 36.98 -8.98
C THR A 102 7.71 36.17 -9.07
N GLY A 103 7.39 35.40 -8.04
CA GLY A 103 6.17 34.62 -7.93
C GLY A 103 5.18 35.23 -6.95
N SER A 104 3.95 34.71 -6.98
CA SER A 104 2.93 35.06 -6.01
C SER A 104 3.18 34.42 -4.64
N ALA A 105 2.50 34.92 -3.60
CA ALA A 105 2.55 34.28 -2.28
C ALA A 105 1.98 32.85 -2.32
N GLU A 106 0.95 32.59 -3.12
CA GLU A 106 0.38 31.26 -3.35
C GLU A 106 1.43 30.32 -3.97
N GLU A 107 2.10 30.75 -5.02
CA GLU A 107 3.14 29.97 -5.69
C GLU A 107 4.30 29.64 -4.74
N LYS A 108 4.71 30.58 -3.89
CA LYS A 108 5.74 30.35 -2.88
C LYS A 108 5.33 29.27 -1.88
N LYS A 109 4.08 29.30 -1.40
CA LYS A 109 3.52 28.28 -0.51
C LYS A 109 3.52 26.89 -1.14
N LEU A 110 3.21 26.81 -2.44
CA LEU A 110 3.24 25.53 -3.16
C LEU A 110 4.66 24.94 -3.19
N ILE A 111 5.65 25.74 -3.45
CA ILE A 111 7.06 25.29 -3.43
C ILE A 111 7.50 24.87 -2.03
N GLU A 112 7.29 25.72 -1.04
CA GLU A 112 7.66 25.42 0.35
C GLU A 112 6.95 24.15 0.85
N GLY A 113 5.66 24.02 0.60
CA GLY A 113 4.87 22.89 1.04
C GLY A 113 5.37 21.57 0.46
N GLN A 114 5.72 21.53 -0.82
CA GLN A 114 6.28 20.35 -1.46
C GLN A 114 7.66 19.98 -0.86
N LEU A 115 8.51 20.97 -0.61
CA LEU A 115 9.84 20.74 -0.04
C LEU A 115 9.76 20.22 1.39
N TYR A 116 8.90 20.78 2.23
CA TYR A 116 8.67 20.26 3.59
C TYR A 116 8.11 18.84 3.56
N PHE A 117 7.13 18.57 2.68
CA PHE A 117 6.59 17.23 2.54
C PHE A 117 7.67 16.22 2.16
N PHE A 118 8.45 16.48 1.13
CA PHE A 118 9.46 15.53 0.67
C PHE A 118 10.61 15.35 1.64
N ARG A 119 11.00 16.38 2.39
CA ARG A 119 12.01 16.22 3.43
C ARG A 119 11.54 15.22 4.50
N ALA A 120 10.31 15.36 4.95
CA ALA A 120 9.72 14.43 5.90
C ALA A 120 9.48 13.05 5.30
N TRP A 121 8.97 12.96 4.07
CA TRP A 121 8.63 11.71 3.42
C TRP A 121 9.85 10.81 3.21
N TRP A 122 10.95 11.37 2.77
CA TRP A 122 12.18 10.59 2.57
C TRP A 122 12.83 10.14 3.87
N HIS A 123 12.75 10.94 4.93
CA HIS A 123 13.14 10.48 6.26
C HIS A 123 12.23 9.36 6.76
N GLU A 124 10.92 9.49 6.58
CA GLU A 124 9.95 8.47 6.97
C GLU A 124 10.19 7.15 6.23
N GLU A 125 10.44 7.18 4.93
CA GLU A 125 10.78 5.99 4.14
C GLU A 125 12.04 5.29 4.68
N LEU A 126 13.06 6.05 5.06
CA LEU A 126 14.24 5.48 5.70
C LEU A 126 13.93 4.92 7.09
N MET A 127 13.13 5.62 7.87
CA MET A 127 12.79 5.22 9.23
C MET A 127 12.01 3.90 9.28
N GLU A 128 11.15 3.65 8.31
CA GLU A 128 10.41 2.38 8.23
C GLU A 128 11.33 1.15 8.22
N TYR A 129 12.49 1.25 7.57
CA TYR A 129 13.40 0.13 7.40
C TYR A 129 14.59 0.16 8.36
N PHE A 130 15.05 1.34 8.75
CA PHE A 130 16.29 1.51 9.51
C PHE A 130 16.08 2.04 10.92
N GLY A 131 14.86 2.40 11.29
CA GLY A 131 14.54 2.96 12.60
C GLY A 131 14.98 4.41 12.76
N GLY A 132 15.26 4.83 13.99
CA GLY A 132 15.75 6.18 14.26
C GLY A 132 17.07 6.47 13.59
N MET A 133 17.28 7.71 13.18
CA MET A 133 18.46 8.15 12.44
C MET A 133 18.69 9.65 12.66
N PRO A 134 19.78 10.23 12.15
CA PRO A 134 19.91 11.68 12.09
C PRO A 134 18.80 12.27 11.23
N TYR A 135 18.11 13.30 11.73
CA TYR A 135 17.15 14.06 10.94
C TYR A 135 17.85 15.30 10.37
N VAL A 136 18.05 15.31 9.06
CA VAL A 136 18.82 16.36 8.38
C VAL A 136 17.86 17.43 7.87
N ASP A 137 17.74 18.52 8.62
CA ASP A 137 16.82 19.62 8.35
C ASP A 137 17.53 20.93 7.98
N THR A 138 18.83 20.86 7.72
CA THR A 138 19.65 21.97 7.22
C THR A 138 20.50 21.52 6.04
N TYR A 139 20.81 22.48 5.17
CA TYR A 139 21.73 22.20 4.06
C TYR A 139 23.15 22.04 4.60
N LEU A 140 23.74 20.88 4.30
CA LEU A 140 25.13 20.57 4.63
C LEU A 140 25.99 20.76 3.38
N ASP A 141 26.97 21.66 3.45
CA ASP A 141 27.90 21.84 2.35
C ASP A 141 28.90 20.67 2.23
N ALA A 142 29.69 20.65 1.17
CA ALA A 142 30.61 19.55 0.87
C ALA A 142 31.71 19.35 1.94
N ASN A 143 32.00 20.37 2.75
CA ASN A 143 33.01 20.34 3.78
C ASN A 143 32.45 20.16 5.20
N ALA A 144 31.13 19.98 5.31
CA ALA A 144 30.48 19.78 6.61
C ALA A 144 30.94 18.47 7.25
N GLU A 145 31.18 18.49 8.54
CA GLU A 145 31.38 17.27 9.31
C GLU A 145 30.06 16.50 9.37
N LEU A 146 30.09 15.25 8.88
CA LEU A 146 28.93 14.36 8.83
C LEU A 146 28.76 13.52 10.11
N ASN A 147 29.30 13.98 11.22
CA ASN A 147 29.19 13.28 12.49
C ASN A 147 27.88 13.62 13.21
N LEU A 148 26.76 13.25 12.60
CA LEU A 148 25.43 13.52 13.12
C LEU A 148 24.98 12.40 14.05
N PRO A 149 24.46 12.72 15.23
CA PRO A 149 23.98 11.70 16.18
C PRO A 149 22.73 11.03 15.67
N ARG A 150 22.62 9.73 15.94
CA ARG A 150 21.40 8.98 15.70
C ARG A 150 20.35 9.37 16.74
N LEU A 151 19.19 9.81 16.27
CA LEU A 151 18.03 10.11 17.12
C LEU A 151 17.22 8.83 17.38
N SER A 152 16.38 8.86 18.41
CA SER A 152 15.36 7.83 18.61
C SER A 152 14.31 7.89 17.50
N TYR A 153 13.53 6.83 17.35
CA TYR A 153 12.43 6.83 16.39
C TYR A 153 11.43 7.95 16.68
N GLN A 154 11.03 8.13 17.94
CA GLN A 154 10.09 9.17 18.34
C GLN A 154 10.64 10.58 18.10
N GLU A 155 11.91 10.83 18.37
CA GLU A 155 12.53 12.13 18.06
C GLU A 155 12.53 12.44 16.57
N CYS A 156 12.84 11.42 15.73
CA CYS A 156 12.73 11.57 14.27
C CYS A 156 11.29 11.80 13.84
N ALA A 157 10.34 11.06 14.42
CA ALA A 157 8.92 11.18 14.11
C ALA A 157 8.39 12.58 14.46
N ASP A 158 8.80 13.15 15.58
CA ASP A 158 8.40 14.53 15.96
C ASP A 158 8.89 15.55 14.93
N LYS A 159 10.10 15.40 14.43
CA LYS A 159 10.66 16.29 13.38
C LYS A 159 9.96 16.11 12.04
N ALA A 160 9.73 14.87 11.62
CA ALA A 160 9.00 14.57 10.39
C ALA A 160 7.55 15.07 10.47
N ALA A 161 6.89 14.86 11.60
CA ALA A 161 5.54 15.36 11.85
C ALA A 161 5.45 16.89 11.76
N ALA A 162 6.44 17.61 12.31
CA ALA A 162 6.49 19.06 12.19
C ALA A 162 6.59 19.52 10.72
N ASP A 163 7.38 18.84 9.92
CA ASP A 163 7.49 19.12 8.48
C ASP A 163 6.20 18.77 7.72
N PHE A 164 5.56 17.63 8.00
CA PHE A 164 4.28 17.29 7.41
C PHE A 164 3.16 18.27 7.81
N ARG A 165 3.16 18.75 9.06
CA ARG A 165 2.19 19.77 9.49
C ARG A 165 2.37 21.07 8.72
N LYS A 166 3.60 21.54 8.57
CA LYS A 166 3.90 22.73 7.73
C LYS A 166 3.45 22.51 6.28
N ALA A 167 3.74 21.36 5.72
CA ALA A 167 3.30 21.04 4.36
C ALA A 167 1.78 21.07 4.24
N ALA A 168 1.05 20.45 5.18
CA ALA A 168 -0.41 20.43 5.18
C ALA A 168 -1.01 21.84 5.29
N ASP A 169 -0.38 22.73 6.04
CA ASP A 169 -0.86 24.12 6.22
C ASP A 169 -0.56 25.02 5.02
N LEU A 170 0.50 24.71 4.27
CA LEU A 170 0.92 25.47 3.08
C LEU A 170 0.25 24.99 1.80
N LEU A 171 -0.08 23.70 1.69
CA LEU A 171 -0.56 23.09 0.46
C LEU A 171 -2.07 23.12 0.33
N PRO A 172 -2.61 23.25 -0.89
CA PRO A 172 -4.03 23.15 -1.16
C PRO A 172 -4.50 21.70 -1.06
N ILE A 173 -5.80 21.50 -0.89
CA ILE A 173 -6.43 20.18 -1.01
C ILE A 173 -6.35 19.71 -2.46
N ASN A 174 -6.63 20.59 -3.42
CA ASN A 174 -6.63 20.28 -4.84
C ASN A 174 -5.95 21.43 -5.62
N TRP A 175 -4.88 21.08 -6.32
CA TRP A 175 -4.14 22.04 -7.12
C TRP A 175 -4.95 22.62 -8.28
N ASP A 176 -5.95 21.90 -8.78
CA ASP A 176 -6.83 22.39 -9.86
C ASP A 176 -7.56 23.69 -9.49
N LYS A 177 -7.71 23.93 -8.19
CA LYS A 177 -8.37 25.12 -7.65
C LYS A 177 -7.40 26.26 -7.35
N THR A 178 -6.13 26.11 -7.67
CA THR A 178 -5.11 27.16 -7.50
C THR A 178 -4.83 27.85 -8.81
N SER A 179 -4.32 29.08 -8.76
CA SER A 179 -3.93 29.83 -9.97
C SER A 179 -2.81 29.12 -10.73
N ALA A 180 -1.84 28.57 -10.01
CA ALA A 180 -0.73 27.82 -10.61
C ALA A 180 -1.19 26.50 -11.26
N GLY A 181 -2.12 25.80 -10.63
CA GLY A 181 -2.66 24.53 -11.11
C GLY A 181 -3.69 24.67 -12.22
N ALA A 182 -4.26 25.85 -12.43
CA ALA A 182 -5.28 26.09 -13.47
C ALA A 182 -4.75 25.81 -14.88
N ALA A 183 -3.47 26.10 -15.13
CA ALA A 183 -2.83 25.82 -16.42
C ALA A 183 -2.66 24.31 -16.71
N THR A 184 -2.69 23.48 -15.67
CA THR A 184 -2.56 22.02 -15.76
C THR A 184 -3.77 21.31 -15.16
N GLN A 185 -4.94 21.95 -15.21
CA GLN A 185 -6.17 21.39 -14.67
C GLN A 185 -6.45 19.98 -15.20
N GLY A 186 -6.84 19.07 -14.32
CA GLY A 186 -7.06 17.67 -14.64
C GLY A 186 -5.78 16.83 -14.71
N LYS A 187 -4.61 17.42 -14.48
CA LYS A 187 -3.30 16.75 -14.50
C LYS A 187 -2.52 16.91 -13.19
N ASN A 188 -3.18 17.35 -12.12
CA ASN A 188 -2.55 17.68 -10.85
C ASN A 188 -2.70 16.60 -9.79
N ASP A 189 -3.29 15.45 -10.10
CA ASP A 189 -3.56 14.38 -9.11
C ASP A 189 -2.29 13.81 -8.46
N LEU A 190 -1.17 13.91 -9.14
CA LEU A 190 0.14 13.45 -8.63
C LEU A 190 0.88 14.53 -7.83
N ARG A 191 0.37 15.76 -7.79
CA ARG A 191 0.98 16.86 -7.04
C ARG A 191 0.72 16.71 -5.55
N ILE A 192 1.76 16.93 -4.77
CA ILE A 192 1.64 16.86 -3.31
C ILE A 192 0.63 17.89 -2.82
N ASN A 193 -0.35 17.44 -2.06
CA ASN A 193 -1.43 18.25 -1.54
C ASN A 193 -1.59 18.09 -0.02
N LYS A 194 -2.52 18.86 0.55
CA LYS A 194 -2.82 18.83 1.98
C LYS A 194 -3.20 17.42 2.47
N ILE A 195 -3.97 16.67 1.70
CA ILE A 195 -4.47 15.36 2.11
C ILE A 195 -3.32 14.35 2.20
N MET A 196 -2.40 14.37 1.25
CA MET A 196 -1.18 13.55 1.29
C MET A 196 -0.34 13.89 2.53
N ALA A 197 -0.18 15.16 2.83
CA ALA A 197 0.59 15.61 4.00
C ALA A 197 -0.08 15.18 5.32
N LEU A 198 -1.40 15.31 5.44
CA LEU A 198 -2.14 14.85 6.62
C LEU A 198 -2.08 13.33 6.79
N GLY A 199 -2.19 12.58 5.70
CA GLY A 199 -2.08 11.12 5.72
C GLY A 199 -0.74 10.65 6.25
N TYR A 200 0.35 11.23 5.77
CA TYR A 200 1.70 10.90 6.25
C TYR A 200 2.00 11.46 7.64
N LEU A 201 1.43 12.60 8.01
CA LEU A 201 1.49 13.10 9.38
C LEU A 201 0.91 12.06 10.36
N GLY A 202 -0.28 11.56 10.07
CA GLY A 202 -0.91 10.52 10.88
C GLY A 202 -0.10 9.23 10.91
N LYS A 203 0.37 8.78 9.75
CA LYS A 203 1.21 7.57 9.63
C LYS A 203 2.47 7.68 10.48
N THR A 204 3.16 8.80 10.42
CA THR A 204 4.38 9.04 11.20
C THR A 204 4.13 8.90 12.70
N TYR A 205 3.05 9.47 13.20
CA TYR A 205 2.67 9.33 14.60
C TYR A 205 2.22 7.92 14.96
N LEU A 206 1.49 7.24 14.07
CA LEU A 206 1.03 5.87 14.33
C LEU A 206 2.20 4.90 14.46
N TRP A 207 3.17 4.98 13.56
CA TRP A 207 4.39 4.16 13.65
C TRP A 207 5.18 4.46 14.93
N ALA A 208 5.30 5.74 15.31
CA ALA A 208 5.92 6.12 16.59
C ALA A 208 5.17 5.56 17.81
N ALA A 209 3.85 5.37 17.69
CA ALA A 209 3.01 4.81 18.74
C ALA A 209 3.14 3.28 18.84
N SER A 210 3.65 2.60 17.83
CA SER A 210 3.67 1.14 17.78
C SER A 210 4.48 0.52 18.91
N PRO A 211 4.14 -0.70 19.35
CA PRO A 211 4.86 -1.38 20.43
C PRO A 211 6.36 -1.53 20.18
N LEU A 212 6.75 -1.82 18.92
CA LEU A 212 8.15 -1.93 18.54
C LEU A 212 8.90 -0.62 18.74
N MET A 213 8.35 0.48 18.22
CA MET A 213 9.02 1.78 18.25
C MET A 213 9.00 2.44 19.63
N LYS A 214 7.94 2.22 20.40
CA LYS A 214 7.84 2.66 21.79
C LYS A 214 8.96 2.09 22.65
N ASN A 215 9.27 0.83 22.47
CA ASN A 215 10.31 0.13 23.24
C ASN A 215 11.71 0.26 22.63
N GLY A 216 11.84 0.95 21.51
CA GLY A 216 13.06 1.07 20.72
C GLY A 216 13.29 -0.12 19.79
N ALA A 217 13.60 0.16 18.54
CA ALA A 217 13.82 -0.85 17.51
C ALA A 217 14.94 -1.86 17.87
N GLN A 218 15.85 -1.49 18.76
CA GLN A 218 16.95 -2.33 19.20
C GLN A 218 16.59 -3.36 20.26
N THR A 219 15.48 -3.16 20.96
CA THR A 219 15.05 -4.04 22.05
C THR A 219 14.01 -5.06 21.63
N GLY A 220 13.55 -4.96 20.39
CA GLY A 220 12.48 -5.78 19.86
C GLY A 220 11.11 -5.45 20.42
N ALA A 221 10.09 -6.09 19.88
CA ALA A 221 8.74 -5.98 20.37
C ALA A 221 8.62 -6.51 21.80
N SER A 222 7.54 -6.19 22.46
CA SER A 222 7.31 -6.57 23.85
C SER A 222 7.61 -8.06 24.07
N LYS A 223 8.31 -8.36 25.15
CA LYS A 223 8.73 -9.72 25.53
C LYS A 223 7.57 -10.73 25.63
N ASN A 224 6.35 -10.27 25.68
CA ASN A 224 5.16 -11.09 25.89
C ASN A 224 4.37 -11.40 24.61
N GLY A 225 4.87 -11.00 23.43
CA GLY A 225 4.38 -11.46 22.12
C GLY A 225 2.93 -11.13 21.72
N LYS A 226 2.13 -10.57 22.62
CA LYS A 226 0.72 -10.27 22.38
C LYS A 226 0.22 -9.00 23.07
N THR A 227 1.10 -8.14 23.54
CA THR A 227 0.65 -6.89 24.17
C THR A 227 0.53 -5.81 23.11
N TYR A 228 -0.66 -5.30 22.96
CA TYR A 228 -0.95 -4.11 22.18
C TYR A 228 -0.57 -2.85 22.97
N ASP A 229 0.69 -2.83 23.44
CA ASP A 229 1.20 -1.77 24.32
C ASP A 229 1.66 -0.57 23.48
N TYR A 230 0.70 0.14 22.93
CA TYR A 230 0.94 1.36 22.17
C TYR A 230 1.32 2.51 23.08
N ASP A 231 2.09 3.46 22.56
CA ASP A 231 2.19 4.78 23.13
C ASP A 231 0.89 5.55 22.85
N GLN A 232 0.10 5.76 23.91
CA GLN A 232 -1.23 6.35 23.74
C GLN A 232 -1.22 7.81 23.29
N GLU A 233 -0.20 8.57 23.66
CA GLU A 233 -0.10 9.97 23.27
C GLU A 233 0.21 10.12 21.77
N TYR A 234 1.13 9.31 21.26
CA TYR A 234 1.36 9.26 19.80
C TYR A 234 0.16 8.70 19.03
N ALA A 235 -0.52 7.72 19.58
CA ALA A 235 -1.75 7.19 18.99
C ALA A 235 -2.85 8.26 18.88
N LYS A 236 -3.04 9.07 19.91
CA LYS A 236 -3.98 10.21 19.90
C LYS A 236 -3.59 11.25 18.85
N LYS A 237 -2.32 11.60 18.75
CA LYS A 237 -1.84 12.52 17.71
C LYS A 237 -2.08 11.97 16.30
N ALA A 238 -1.85 10.68 16.10
CA ALA A 238 -2.17 10.02 14.84
C ALA A 238 -3.67 10.09 14.52
N ALA A 239 -4.52 9.77 15.48
CA ALA A 239 -5.97 9.83 15.33
C ALA A 239 -6.45 11.25 14.98
N GLU A 240 -5.90 12.29 15.57
CA GLU A 240 -6.25 13.69 15.25
C GLU A 240 -5.86 14.06 13.81
N ALA A 241 -4.71 13.62 13.32
CA ALA A 241 -4.29 13.87 11.94
C ALA A 241 -5.19 13.14 10.93
N PHE A 242 -5.48 11.88 11.16
CA PHE A 242 -6.40 11.10 10.31
C PHE A 242 -7.83 11.62 10.41
N GLY A 243 -8.26 12.03 11.59
CA GLY A 243 -9.57 12.62 11.82
C GLY A 243 -9.77 13.94 11.04
N GLU A 244 -8.76 14.80 11.01
CA GLU A 244 -8.78 16.02 10.19
C GLU A 244 -8.94 15.67 8.70
N LEU A 245 -8.18 14.71 8.20
CA LEU A 245 -8.28 14.24 6.82
C LEU A 245 -9.66 13.68 6.51
N LEU A 246 -10.13 12.74 7.32
CA LEU A 246 -11.40 12.05 7.09
C LEU A 246 -12.60 12.98 7.23
N SER A 247 -12.53 13.97 8.10
CA SER A 247 -13.56 15.02 8.21
C SER A 247 -13.69 15.81 6.91
N LEU A 248 -12.57 16.18 6.29
CA LEU A 248 -12.57 16.86 4.99
C LEU A 248 -13.15 15.97 3.89
N VAL A 249 -12.78 14.70 3.88
CA VAL A 249 -13.27 13.73 2.87
C VAL A 249 -14.77 13.52 3.02
N GLU A 250 -15.26 13.23 4.22
CA GLU A 250 -16.69 12.94 4.44
C GLU A 250 -17.58 14.17 4.33
N ALA A 251 -17.02 15.37 4.50
CA ALA A 251 -17.71 16.61 4.21
C ALA A 251 -17.76 16.96 2.70
N GLY A 252 -17.19 16.12 1.84
CA GLY A 252 -17.18 16.36 0.38
C GLY A 252 -16.25 17.49 -0.04
N GLN A 253 -15.27 17.87 0.77
CA GLN A 253 -14.35 18.97 0.49
C GLN A 253 -13.09 18.55 -0.25
N THR A 254 -12.97 17.27 -0.58
CA THR A 254 -11.82 16.73 -1.28
C THR A 254 -12.22 16.04 -2.58
N GLN A 255 -11.24 15.77 -3.42
CA GLN A 255 -11.40 14.94 -4.62
C GLN A 255 -11.39 13.44 -4.33
N TYR A 256 -11.25 13.03 -3.07
CA TYR A 256 -11.10 11.65 -2.68
C TYR A 256 -12.40 11.05 -2.14
N ALA A 257 -12.62 9.78 -2.48
CA ALA A 257 -13.72 8.94 -1.98
C ALA A 257 -13.31 7.47 -2.04
N LEU A 258 -14.00 6.61 -1.30
CA LEU A 258 -13.81 5.17 -1.45
C LEU A 258 -14.34 4.73 -2.83
N ALA A 259 -13.56 3.93 -3.53
CA ALA A 259 -13.98 3.33 -4.79
C ALA A 259 -15.14 2.36 -4.56
N GLU A 260 -16.04 2.27 -5.53
CA GLU A 260 -17.14 1.30 -5.50
C GLU A 260 -16.61 -0.12 -5.67
N PHE A 261 -17.21 -1.04 -4.93
CA PHE A 261 -16.93 -2.46 -5.03
C PHE A 261 -18.16 -3.17 -5.59
N LYS A 262 -18.10 -3.56 -6.87
CA LYS A 262 -19.23 -4.18 -7.59
C LYS A 262 -18.83 -5.54 -8.14
N TYR A 263 -19.23 -6.58 -7.43
CA TYR A 263 -19.05 -7.97 -7.88
C TYR A 263 -20.35 -8.72 -7.68
N SER A 264 -20.95 -9.17 -8.79
CA SER A 264 -22.26 -9.82 -8.77
C SER A 264 -22.19 -11.27 -8.33
N ASP A 265 -21.10 -11.96 -8.59
CA ASP A 265 -20.86 -13.33 -8.13
C ASP A 265 -19.35 -13.67 -8.18
N ILE A 266 -19.00 -14.88 -7.75
CA ILE A 266 -17.62 -15.36 -7.68
C ILE A 266 -16.97 -15.55 -9.06
N TYR A 267 -17.75 -15.52 -10.13
CA TYR A 267 -17.28 -15.77 -11.49
C TYR A 267 -17.37 -14.53 -12.38
N ASN A 268 -18.02 -13.48 -11.94
CA ASN A 268 -18.19 -12.25 -12.71
C ASN A 268 -17.62 -11.06 -11.99
N HIS A 269 -16.61 -10.47 -12.58
CA HIS A 269 -16.06 -9.21 -12.14
C HIS A 269 -16.76 -8.09 -12.91
N GLU A 270 -17.68 -7.40 -12.26
CA GLU A 270 -18.28 -6.22 -12.85
C GLU A 270 -17.27 -5.07 -12.88
N LYS A 271 -17.16 -4.45 -14.04
CA LYS A 271 -16.49 -3.18 -14.16
C LYS A 271 -17.52 -2.08 -13.94
N SER A 272 -17.20 -1.08 -13.16
CA SER A 272 -18.02 0.12 -13.08
C SER A 272 -18.14 0.76 -14.45
N ALA A 273 -19.30 1.33 -14.76
CA ALA A 273 -19.48 2.17 -15.96
C ALA A 273 -18.56 3.40 -15.92
N ASP A 274 -18.27 3.91 -14.73
CA ASP A 274 -17.22 4.88 -14.47
C ASP A 274 -15.96 4.16 -14.00
N ALA A 275 -15.00 3.98 -14.90
CA ALA A 275 -13.74 3.32 -14.63
C ALA A 275 -12.93 3.98 -13.50
N ASN A 276 -13.21 5.23 -13.15
CA ASN A 276 -12.52 5.91 -12.06
C ASN A 276 -13.10 5.60 -10.68
N SER A 277 -14.21 4.91 -10.58
CA SER A 277 -14.86 4.60 -9.30
C SER A 277 -14.78 3.13 -8.90
N CYS A 278 -14.38 2.22 -9.78
CA CYS A 278 -14.33 0.79 -9.48
C CYS A 278 -13.09 0.40 -8.67
N PHE A 279 -13.28 -0.48 -7.69
CA PHE A 279 -12.20 -1.00 -6.85
C PHE A 279 -11.04 -1.61 -7.65
N SER A 280 -11.34 -2.37 -8.71
CA SER A 280 -10.31 -2.98 -9.56
C SER A 280 -9.42 -1.94 -10.24
N ASP A 281 -9.97 -0.77 -10.56
CA ASP A 281 -9.25 0.28 -11.27
C ASP A 281 -8.23 1.00 -10.37
N ILE A 282 -8.23 0.74 -9.07
CA ILE A 282 -7.16 1.20 -8.17
C ILE A 282 -5.82 0.61 -8.59
N PHE A 283 -5.81 -0.63 -9.08
CA PHE A 283 -4.60 -1.42 -9.25
C PHE A 283 -4.10 -1.47 -10.69
N TYR A 284 -4.99 -1.29 -11.67
CA TYR A 284 -4.60 -1.36 -13.08
C TYR A 284 -5.53 -0.57 -14.00
N THR A 285 -4.99 -0.13 -15.13
CA THR A 285 -5.71 0.59 -16.19
C THR A 285 -5.09 0.31 -17.56
N LYS A 286 -5.84 0.59 -18.63
CA LYS A 286 -5.35 0.47 -20.01
C LYS A 286 -4.45 1.62 -20.46
N LYS A 287 -4.50 2.75 -19.77
CA LYS A 287 -3.78 3.96 -20.18
C LYS A 287 -3.12 4.62 -19.00
N GLN A 288 -1.85 4.90 -19.14
CA GLN A 288 -1.20 5.85 -18.28
C GLN A 288 -1.77 7.24 -18.56
N ASN A 289 -2.20 7.94 -17.54
CA ASN A 289 -2.65 9.31 -17.64
C ASN A 289 -2.26 10.10 -16.38
N TRP A 290 -2.52 11.39 -16.39
CA TRP A 290 -2.20 12.29 -15.28
C TRP A 290 -3.15 12.14 -14.08
N LYS A 291 -4.28 11.48 -14.28
CA LYS A 291 -5.16 11.14 -13.18
C LYS A 291 -4.66 9.88 -12.49
N MET A 292 -4.86 9.80 -11.20
CA MET A 292 -4.68 8.55 -10.49
C MET A 292 -5.56 7.49 -11.16
N PRO A 293 -5.00 6.36 -11.58
CA PRO A 293 -5.79 5.35 -12.27
C PRO A 293 -6.89 4.83 -11.36
N GLY A 294 -8.05 4.73 -11.98
CA GLY A 294 -9.21 4.11 -11.36
C GLY A 294 -9.73 4.82 -10.17
N THR A 295 -9.27 6.06 -9.81
CA THR A 295 -9.79 6.44 -8.58
C THR A 295 -9.67 7.80 -8.02
N CYS A 296 -10.76 8.13 -7.44
CA CYS A 296 -10.87 8.97 -6.28
C CYS A 296 -10.30 8.36 -4.97
N GLU A 297 -9.87 7.09 -4.92
CA GLU A 297 -9.38 6.48 -3.67
C GLU A 297 -7.87 6.54 -3.50
N ALA A 298 -7.09 6.44 -4.54
CA ALA A 298 -5.63 6.56 -4.46
C ALA A 298 -5.23 8.00 -4.10
N ILE A 299 -4.49 8.15 -3.01
CA ILE A 299 -4.05 9.45 -2.49
C ILE A 299 -2.65 9.78 -2.97
N PHE A 300 -1.71 8.84 -2.85
CA PHE A 300 -0.31 9.06 -3.19
C PHE A 300 0.27 7.85 -3.90
N ARG A 301 1.00 8.09 -4.98
CA ARG A 301 1.76 7.08 -5.72
C ARG A 301 2.94 7.70 -6.46
N GLY A 302 3.79 6.88 -7.04
CA GLY A 302 4.84 7.33 -7.94
C GLY A 302 4.27 7.94 -9.24
N PRO A 303 5.04 8.78 -9.91
CA PRO A 303 4.59 9.50 -11.11
C PRO A 303 4.53 8.63 -12.36
N SER A 304 5.17 7.48 -12.36
CA SER A 304 5.22 6.55 -13.48
C SER A 304 4.65 5.20 -13.05
N ALA A 305 3.82 4.63 -13.89
CA ALA A 305 3.18 3.37 -13.61
C ALA A 305 4.02 2.18 -14.01
N ASP A 306 4.77 2.32 -15.07
CA ASP A 306 5.54 1.22 -15.62
C ASP A 306 6.96 1.62 -15.94
N PHE A 307 7.80 0.64 -15.82
CA PHE A 307 9.17 0.72 -16.24
C PHE A 307 9.26 0.15 -17.66
N ASN A 308 9.82 0.91 -18.58
CA ASN A 308 9.89 0.57 -19.99
C ASN A 308 8.55 0.48 -20.73
N GLY A 309 7.49 1.07 -20.19
CA GLY A 309 6.23 1.24 -20.90
C GLY A 309 5.34 0.00 -20.96
N SER A 310 5.59 -1.03 -20.15
CA SER A 310 4.79 -2.24 -20.19
C SER A 310 4.84 -3.03 -18.89
N ASN A 311 3.67 -3.22 -18.30
CA ASN A 311 3.48 -4.08 -17.12
C ASN A 311 2.82 -5.42 -17.45
N TRP A 312 2.76 -5.79 -18.71
CA TRP A 312 2.17 -7.06 -19.12
C TRP A 312 2.82 -8.27 -18.42
N ASN A 313 4.04 -8.12 -17.94
CA ASN A 313 4.73 -9.14 -17.17
C ASN A 313 4.08 -9.44 -15.81
N THR A 314 3.29 -8.53 -15.27
CA THR A 314 2.60 -8.75 -14.00
C THR A 314 1.65 -9.94 -14.11
N SER A 315 0.94 -10.10 -15.23
CA SER A 315 0.06 -11.25 -15.45
C SER A 315 0.85 -12.57 -15.51
N LYS A 316 2.10 -12.53 -15.96
CA LYS A 316 2.95 -13.71 -16.06
C LYS A 316 3.49 -14.21 -14.71
N VAL A 317 3.56 -13.34 -13.72
CA VAL A 317 4.17 -13.67 -12.42
C VAL A 317 3.15 -13.88 -11.31
N PHE A 318 1.90 -13.52 -11.53
CA PHE A 318 0.83 -13.66 -10.54
C PHE A 318 -0.26 -14.66 -10.95
N GLY A 319 -0.64 -14.67 -12.20
CA GLY A 319 -1.79 -15.42 -12.67
C GLY A 319 -1.54 -16.92 -12.89
N PRO A 320 -2.59 -17.66 -13.27
CA PRO A 320 -2.44 -19.06 -13.62
C PRO A 320 -1.44 -19.28 -14.76
N LYS A 321 -0.62 -20.29 -14.63
CA LYS A 321 0.24 -20.73 -15.73
C LYS A 321 -0.55 -21.63 -16.66
N VAL A 322 -1.08 -21.04 -17.71
CA VAL A 322 -1.88 -21.75 -18.71
C VAL A 322 -1.27 -21.51 -20.08
N GLN A 323 -0.36 -22.39 -20.49
CA GLN A 323 0.26 -22.28 -21.81
C GLN A 323 -0.79 -22.07 -22.89
N LYS A 324 -0.51 -21.19 -23.83
CA LYS A 324 -1.37 -20.79 -24.97
C LYS A 324 -2.53 -19.86 -24.59
N VAL A 325 -2.85 -19.68 -23.33
CA VAL A 325 -3.91 -18.76 -22.89
C VAL A 325 -3.33 -17.53 -22.20
N VAL A 326 -2.32 -17.73 -21.38
CA VAL A 326 -1.51 -16.64 -20.82
C VAL A 326 -0.05 -16.95 -21.07
N ALA A 327 0.68 -16.04 -21.69
CA ALA A 327 2.11 -16.21 -21.88
C ALA A 327 2.81 -16.08 -20.53
N HIS A 328 3.48 -17.12 -20.12
CA HIS A 328 4.19 -17.16 -18.86
C HIS A 328 5.67 -17.33 -19.04
N ASP A 329 6.41 -16.59 -18.21
CA ASP A 329 7.77 -16.98 -17.88
C ASP A 329 7.72 -17.93 -16.69
N ASN A 330 7.54 -17.41 -15.49
CA ASN A 330 7.38 -18.19 -14.27
C ASN A 330 6.30 -17.54 -13.40
N VAL A 331 5.47 -18.33 -12.74
CA VAL A 331 4.59 -17.80 -11.68
C VAL A 331 5.42 -17.68 -10.43
N ILE A 332 5.80 -16.46 -10.11
CA ILE A 332 6.79 -16.17 -9.07
C ILE A 332 6.12 -15.94 -7.71
N HIS A 333 4.99 -15.24 -7.73
CA HIS A 333 4.31 -14.84 -6.51
C HIS A 333 2.98 -15.58 -6.37
N GLN A 334 2.82 -16.30 -5.28
CA GLN A 334 1.61 -17.05 -4.97
C GLN A 334 1.10 -16.68 -3.59
N PRO A 335 -0.22 -16.58 -3.38
CA PRO A 335 -0.73 -16.28 -2.05
C PRO A 335 -0.52 -17.47 -1.12
N THR A 336 -0.19 -17.19 0.13
CA THR A 336 -0.15 -18.23 1.16
C THR A 336 -1.56 -18.65 1.57
N ALA A 337 -1.73 -19.88 2.02
CA ALA A 337 -3.00 -20.35 2.54
C ALA A 337 -3.44 -19.57 3.79
N ASN A 338 -2.50 -19.17 4.62
CA ASN A 338 -2.80 -18.37 5.82
C ASN A 338 -3.45 -17.03 5.46
N LEU A 339 -2.95 -16.34 4.44
CA LEU A 339 -3.58 -15.13 3.97
C LEU A 339 -4.98 -15.39 3.42
N VAL A 340 -5.13 -16.43 2.62
CA VAL A 340 -6.45 -16.79 2.04
C VAL A 340 -7.48 -17.06 3.13
N GLU A 341 -7.09 -17.70 4.23
CA GLU A 341 -7.96 -17.95 5.37
C GLU A 341 -8.28 -16.67 6.16
N ALA A 342 -7.39 -15.68 6.16
CA ALA A 342 -7.61 -14.39 6.82
C ALA A 342 -8.79 -13.59 6.24
N TYR A 343 -9.16 -13.82 4.99
CA TYR A 343 -10.31 -13.16 4.36
C TYR A 343 -11.63 -13.41 5.08
N GLY A 344 -11.78 -14.46 5.84
CA GLY A 344 -12.99 -14.71 6.59
C GLY A 344 -14.24 -14.89 5.73
N MET A 345 -15.39 -14.63 6.34
CA MET A 345 -16.71 -14.89 5.77
C MET A 345 -17.47 -13.61 5.43
N ALA A 346 -18.47 -13.71 4.58
CA ALA A 346 -19.31 -12.58 4.18
C ALA A 346 -20.06 -11.95 5.36
N ASN A 347 -20.36 -12.73 6.41
CA ASN A 347 -20.98 -12.20 7.63
C ASN A 347 -20.05 -11.37 8.51
N GLY A 348 -18.78 -11.23 8.12
CA GLY A 348 -17.75 -10.48 8.84
C GLY A 348 -16.96 -11.30 9.87
N GLU A 349 -17.38 -12.55 10.14
CA GLU A 349 -16.68 -13.40 11.10
C GLU A 349 -15.38 -13.97 10.52
N PRO A 350 -14.30 -14.06 11.33
CA PRO A 350 -13.13 -14.83 10.93
C PRO A 350 -13.42 -16.32 10.91
N ILE A 351 -12.69 -17.06 10.07
CA ILE A 351 -12.83 -18.53 10.01
C ILE A 351 -12.34 -19.17 11.31
N TYR A 352 -11.20 -18.68 11.82
CA TYR A 352 -10.58 -19.21 13.02
C TYR A 352 -10.52 -18.19 14.14
N LEU A 353 -10.60 -18.71 15.37
CA LEU A 353 -10.28 -17.98 16.59
C LEU A 353 -8.96 -18.50 17.14
N VAL A 354 -8.24 -17.66 17.88
CA VAL A 354 -7.04 -18.07 18.60
C VAL A 354 -7.42 -18.28 20.06
N GLU A 355 -7.37 -19.54 20.51
CA GLU A 355 -7.63 -19.94 21.90
C GLU A 355 -6.39 -20.64 22.44
N ASN A 356 -5.85 -20.15 23.55
CA ASN A 356 -4.64 -20.72 24.18
C ASN A 356 -3.46 -20.90 23.20
N GLY A 357 -3.32 -19.96 22.26
CA GLY A 357 -2.26 -20.00 21.24
C GLY A 357 -2.49 -20.96 20.08
N GLN A 358 -3.67 -21.57 20.00
CA GLN A 358 -4.04 -22.48 18.92
C GLN A 358 -5.19 -21.93 18.09
N TYR A 359 -5.18 -22.25 16.80
CA TYR A 359 -6.28 -21.91 15.89
C TYR A 359 -7.44 -22.90 16.08
N VAL A 360 -8.60 -22.38 16.40
CA VAL A 360 -9.84 -23.14 16.58
C VAL A 360 -10.88 -22.62 15.60
N LEU A 361 -11.63 -23.52 14.97
CA LEU A 361 -12.70 -23.12 14.05
C LEU A 361 -13.73 -22.29 14.80
N ASN A 362 -14.05 -21.11 14.24
CA ASN A 362 -15.07 -20.22 14.77
C ASN A 362 -16.47 -20.77 14.44
N PRO A 363 -17.25 -21.21 15.43
CA PRO A 363 -18.57 -21.78 15.15
C PRO A 363 -19.58 -20.77 14.59
N LYS A 364 -19.35 -19.47 14.80
CA LYS A 364 -20.20 -18.38 14.29
C LYS A 364 -19.85 -17.99 12.86
N SER A 365 -18.74 -18.47 12.31
CA SER A 365 -18.32 -18.13 10.95
C SER A 365 -19.24 -18.72 9.89
N GLY A 366 -19.82 -19.86 10.12
CA GLY A 366 -20.55 -20.62 9.11
C GLY A 366 -19.62 -21.25 8.05
N PHE A 367 -18.31 -21.25 8.29
CA PHE A 367 -17.36 -21.87 7.38
C PHE A 367 -17.56 -23.38 7.32
N ASP A 368 -17.69 -23.89 6.09
CA ASP A 368 -17.81 -25.32 5.82
C ASP A 368 -16.52 -25.83 5.15
N PRO A 369 -15.72 -26.65 5.83
CA PRO A 369 -14.50 -27.21 5.24
C PRO A 369 -14.71 -28.03 3.96
N ALA A 370 -15.92 -28.58 3.77
CA ALA A 370 -16.26 -29.30 2.54
C ALA A 370 -16.55 -28.35 1.36
N HIS A 371 -16.88 -27.10 1.64
CA HIS A 371 -17.17 -26.08 0.65
C HIS A 371 -16.47 -24.76 1.04
N PRO A 372 -15.13 -24.73 1.03
CA PRO A 372 -14.35 -23.66 1.67
C PRO A 372 -14.45 -22.31 0.98
N PHE A 373 -15.02 -22.26 -0.21
CA PHE A 373 -15.12 -21.04 -1.01
C PHE A 373 -16.53 -20.44 -1.05
N LYS A 374 -17.48 -21.02 -0.28
CA LYS A 374 -18.83 -20.47 -0.16
C LYS A 374 -18.90 -19.39 0.90
N ASN A 375 -19.70 -18.36 0.63
CA ASN A 375 -20.03 -17.30 1.60
C ASN A 375 -18.81 -16.61 2.22
N ARG A 376 -17.74 -16.49 1.45
CA ARG A 376 -16.52 -15.81 1.86
C ARG A 376 -16.70 -14.29 1.76
N ASP A 377 -15.81 -13.57 2.42
CA ASP A 377 -15.67 -12.13 2.25
C ASP A 377 -15.60 -11.80 0.75
N PRO A 378 -16.38 -10.83 0.24
CA PRO A 378 -16.42 -10.52 -1.20
C PRO A 378 -15.05 -10.20 -1.80
N ARG A 379 -14.13 -9.66 -1.01
CA ARG A 379 -12.75 -9.36 -1.47
C ARG A 379 -11.96 -10.62 -1.80
N PHE A 380 -12.27 -11.76 -1.17
CA PHE A 380 -11.68 -13.04 -1.53
C PHE A 380 -11.92 -13.37 -3.00
N TYR A 381 -13.14 -13.21 -3.48
CA TYR A 381 -13.50 -13.49 -4.87
C TYR A 381 -12.86 -12.54 -5.87
N HIS A 382 -12.55 -11.32 -5.44
CA HIS A 382 -11.84 -10.34 -6.25
C HIS A 382 -10.33 -10.62 -6.32
N ASP A 383 -9.73 -10.97 -5.20
CA ASP A 383 -8.28 -10.94 -5.01
C ASP A 383 -7.60 -12.28 -5.33
N ILE A 384 -8.32 -13.40 -5.20
CA ILE A 384 -7.77 -14.75 -5.19
C ILE A 384 -8.34 -15.60 -6.32
N VAL A 385 -7.47 -16.29 -7.04
CA VAL A 385 -7.83 -17.39 -7.92
C VAL A 385 -7.82 -18.67 -7.10
N PHE A 386 -8.96 -19.33 -7.00
CA PHE A 386 -9.18 -20.55 -6.22
C PHE A 386 -9.69 -21.67 -7.10
N ASP A 387 -9.78 -22.89 -6.59
CA ASP A 387 -10.31 -24.03 -7.33
C ASP A 387 -11.75 -23.78 -7.79
N GLY A 388 -12.01 -23.91 -9.07
CA GLY A 388 -13.30 -23.61 -9.69
C GLY A 388 -13.49 -22.16 -10.14
N PHE A 389 -12.54 -21.28 -9.91
CA PHE A 389 -12.61 -19.89 -10.38
C PHE A 389 -12.74 -19.84 -11.90
N LYS A 390 -13.70 -19.07 -12.42
CA LYS A 390 -13.88 -18.88 -13.86
C LYS A 390 -12.83 -17.93 -14.40
N TYR A 391 -11.78 -18.51 -14.97
CA TYR A 391 -10.63 -17.73 -15.46
C TYR A 391 -10.88 -17.16 -16.86
N LEU A 392 -11.45 -17.97 -17.77
CA LEU A 392 -11.82 -17.52 -19.10
C LEU A 392 -13.29 -17.12 -19.13
N ASN A 393 -13.56 -15.86 -19.43
CA ASN A 393 -14.91 -15.31 -19.40
C ASN A 393 -15.68 -15.55 -20.71
N GLY A 394 -14.98 -15.48 -21.85
CA GLY A 394 -15.55 -15.74 -23.17
C GLY A 394 -15.70 -17.21 -23.50
N SER A 395 -16.09 -17.50 -24.73
CA SER A 395 -16.19 -18.88 -25.24
C SER A 395 -14.79 -19.48 -25.40
N PRO A 396 -14.42 -20.49 -24.62
CA PRO A 396 -13.04 -20.99 -24.57
C PRO A 396 -12.63 -21.84 -25.77
N GLY A 397 -13.56 -22.33 -26.58
CA GLY A 397 -13.25 -23.17 -27.73
C GLY A 397 -12.41 -24.39 -27.35
N LEU A 398 -11.19 -24.48 -27.87
CA LEU A 398 -10.24 -25.55 -27.56
C LEU A 398 -9.70 -25.52 -26.11
N TYR A 399 -9.97 -24.48 -25.36
CA TYR A 399 -9.49 -24.27 -23.98
C TYR A 399 -10.60 -24.46 -22.94
N ALA A 400 -11.63 -25.28 -23.28
CA ALA A 400 -12.77 -25.49 -22.40
C ALA A 400 -12.38 -26.04 -21.00
N ASP A 401 -11.35 -26.85 -20.96
CA ASP A 401 -10.78 -27.43 -19.74
C ASP A 401 -10.02 -26.41 -18.86
N LEU A 402 -9.79 -25.20 -19.38
CA LEU A 402 -9.11 -24.10 -18.70
C LEU A 402 -10.08 -22.98 -18.30
N GLN A 403 -11.36 -23.10 -18.65
CA GLN A 403 -12.35 -22.07 -18.33
C GLN A 403 -12.54 -21.92 -16.82
N TYR A 404 -12.58 -23.02 -16.10
CA TYR A 404 -12.63 -23.06 -14.64
C TYR A 404 -11.32 -23.63 -14.11
N CYS A 405 -10.72 -22.92 -13.16
CA CYS A 405 -9.42 -23.33 -12.62
C CYS A 405 -9.48 -24.69 -11.93
N GLN A 406 -8.52 -25.54 -12.23
CA GLN A 406 -8.34 -26.86 -11.61
C GLN A 406 -7.14 -26.81 -10.67
N LEU A 407 -7.37 -26.32 -9.44
CA LEU A 407 -6.35 -26.14 -8.43
C LEU A 407 -6.40 -27.20 -7.31
N TYR A 408 -7.26 -28.21 -7.46
CA TYR A 408 -7.28 -29.37 -6.59
C TYR A 408 -6.07 -30.29 -6.85
N THR A 409 -5.77 -31.17 -5.91
CA THR A 409 -4.68 -32.15 -6.07
C THR A 409 -4.94 -33.03 -7.31
N GLY A 410 -4.03 -33.01 -8.27
CA GLY A 410 -4.19 -33.68 -9.54
C GLY A 410 -4.82 -32.83 -10.64
N GLY A 411 -5.27 -31.62 -10.34
CA GLY A 411 -5.78 -30.67 -11.33
C GLY A 411 -4.68 -30.16 -12.27
N ASN A 412 -5.07 -29.66 -13.45
CA ASN A 412 -4.13 -29.28 -14.51
C ASN A 412 -3.27 -28.04 -14.19
N MET A 413 -3.59 -27.29 -13.14
CA MET A 413 -2.83 -26.12 -12.70
C MET A 413 -1.92 -26.40 -11.49
N ARG A 414 -1.79 -27.67 -11.08
CA ARG A 414 -0.97 -28.09 -9.93
C ARG A 414 0.34 -28.79 -10.32
N PRO A 415 0.35 -29.74 -11.29
CA PRO A 415 1.50 -30.59 -11.53
C PRO A 415 2.54 -29.99 -12.48
N VAL A 416 2.26 -28.87 -13.11
CA VAL A 416 3.18 -28.24 -14.07
C VAL A 416 4.30 -27.52 -13.31
N ALA A 417 5.53 -27.59 -13.80
CA ALA A 417 6.62 -26.79 -13.28
C ALA A 417 6.19 -25.31 -13.21
N ASN A 418 6.45 -24.67 -12.08
CA ASN A 418 5.99 -23.31 -11.77
C ASN A 418 4.46 -23.14 -11.68
N ALA A 419 3.73 -24.23 -11.51
CA ALA A 419 2.31 -24.19 -11.18
C ALA A 419 2.09 -23.79 -9.72
N SER A 420 0.83 -23.64 -9.31
CA SER A 420 0.52 -23.31 -7.94
C SER A 420 1.02 -24.37 -6.95
N ARG A 421 1.80 -23.95 -5.97
CA ARG A 421 2.23 -24.75 -4.83
C ARG A 421 1.28 -24.65 -3.64
N THR A 422 0.56 -23.55 -3.56
CA THR A 422 -0.34 -23.25 -2.44
C THR A 422 -1.78 -23.65 -2.71
N GLY A 423 -2.16 -23.92 -3.95
CA GLY A 423 -3.54 -24.15 -4.38
C GLY A 423 -4.27 -22.89 -4.81
N TYR A 424 -3.56 -21.76 -4.90
CA TYR A 424 -4.12 -20.46 -5.23
C TYR A 424 -3.22 -19.68 -6.17
N PHE A 425 -3.79 -18.66 -6.84
CA PHE A 425 -3.04 -17.61 -7.52
C PHE A 425 -3.58 -16.24 -7.11
N ILE A 426 -2.82 -15.20 -7.45
CA ILE A 426 -3.20 -13.80 -7.16
C ILE A 426 -3.98 -13.24 -8.35
N GLN A 427 -5.19 -12.73 -8.09
CA GLN A 427 -6.01 -12.06 -9.10
C GLN A 427 -6.01 -10.54 -8.94
N LYS A 428 -5.84 -10.03 -7.73
CA LYS A 428 -6.01 -8.60 -7.40
C LYS A 428 -5.26 -7.66 -8.34
N LEU A 429 -4.05 -8.03 -8.74
CA LEU A 429 -3.15 -7.19 -9.54
C LEU A 429 -3.18 -7.51 -11.04
N VAL A 430 -4.05 -8.42 -11.45
CA VAL A 430 -4.17 -8.85 -12.84
C VAL A 430 -5.59 -8.62 -13.32
N PRO A 431 -5.78 -7.92 -14.46
CA PRO A 431 -7.11 -7.79 -15.03
C PRO A 431 -7.72 -9.17 -15.32
N HIS A 432 -8.96 -9.38 -14.89
CA HIS A 432 -9.63 -10.68 -14.97
C HIS A 432 -9.66 -11.26 -16.39
N THR A 433 -9.78 -10.41 -17.40
CA THR A 433 -9.89 -10.81 -18.81
C THR A 433 -8.58 -10.66 -19.59
N CYS A 434 -7.45 -10.55 -18.87
CA CYS A 434 -6.13 -10.42 -19.46
C CYS A 434 -5.57 -11.79 -19.89
N ASN A 435 -6.12 -12.36 -20.97
CA ASN A 435 -5.71 -13.63 -21.54
C ASN A 435 -6.01 -13.65 -23.03
N GLU A 436 -5.52 -14.68 -23.74
CA GLU A 436 -5.65 -14.78 -25.21
C GLU A 436 -7.09 -14.97 -25.68
N VAL A 437 -7.94 -15.62 -24.87
CA VAL A 437 -9.33 -15.88 -25.22
C VAL A 437 -10.17 -14.61 -25.11
N ASP A 438 -10.09 -13.93 -23.97
CA ASP A 438 -10.88 -12.74 -23.70
C ASP A 438 -10.29 -11.48 -24.34
N LYS A 439 -9.00 -11.46 -24.58
CA LYS A 439 -8.24 -10.40 -25.28
C LYS A 439 -8.43 -8.99 -24.75
N ASP A 440 -8.92 -8.84 -23.53
CA ASP A 440 -8.96 -7.56 -22.88
C ASP A 440 -7.53 -7.14 -22.49
N TYR A 441 -7.27 -5.86 -22.45
CA TYR A 441 -5.92 -5.34 -22.19
C TYR A 441 -4.86 -5.86 -23.19
N ASP A 442 -5.28 -6.16 -24.44
CA ASP A 442 -4.41 -6.73 -25.47
C ASP A 442 -3.56 -7.89 -24.94
N TRP A 443 -4.22 -8.77 -24.18
CA TRP A 443 -3.58 -9.92 -23.56
C TRP A 443 -2.42 -9.55 -22.61
N GLY A 444 -2.59 -8.44 -21.90
CA GLY A 444 -1.63 -7.95 -20.92
C GLY A 444 -0.62 -6.93 -21.44
N ALA A 445 -0.53 -6.75 -22.75
CA ALA A 445 0.45 -5.84 -23.32
C ALA A 445 0.13 -4.36 -23.10
N ALA A 446 -1.13 -4.02 -22.92
CA ALA A 446 -1.60 -2.62 -22.85
C ALA A 446 -2.08 -2.18 -21.47
N PHE A 447 -1.94 -2.98 -20.43
CA PHE A 447 -2.31 -2.55 -19.10
C PHE A 447 -1.14 -1.98 -18.31
N HIS A 448 -1.46 -1.06 -17.43
CA HIS A 448 -0.53 -0.47 -16.49
C HIS A 448 -0.98 -0.82 -15.09
N CYS A 449 -0.08 -1.39 -14.30
CA CYS A 449 -0.33 -1.71 -12.90
C CYS A 449 0.14 -0.55 -12.03
N TYR A 450 -0.67 -0.18 -11.04
CA TYR A 450 -0.33 0.85 -10.07
C TYR A 450 -0.55 0.32 -8.67
N LEU A 451 0.42 0.53 -7.81
CA LEU A 451 0.25 0.25 -6.39
C LEU A 451 0.39 1.56 -5.62
N PRO A 452 -0.70 2.08 -5.05
CA PRO A 452 -0.62 3.30 -4.25
C PRO A 452 0.29 3.10 -3.05
N TYR A 453 1.08 4.12 -2.72
CA TYR A 453 1.72 4.22 -1.41
C TYR A 453 0.71 4.46 -0.30
N MET A 454 -0.37 5.15 -0.64
CA MET A 454 -1.43 5.49 0.29
C MET A 454 -2.75 5.63 -0.47
N ARG A 455 -3.80 5.01 0.04
CA ARG A 455 -5.17 5.16 -0.45
C ARG A 455 -6.14 5.35 0.71
N LEU A 456 -7.35 5.79 0.43
CA LEU A 456 -8.29 6.20 1.47
C LEU A 456 -8.65 5.06 2.44
N ALA A 457 -8.72 3.81 1.96
CA ALA A 457 -8.93 2.67 2.85
C ALA A 457 -7.82 2.51 3.88
N ASP A 458 -6.55 2.77 3.50
CA ASP A 458 -5.42 2.78 4.42
C ASP A 458 -5.62 3.83 5.53
N ILE A 459 -6.13 5.01 5.18
CA ILE A 459 -6.43 6.05 6.16
C ILE A 459 -7.48 5.58 7.18
N TYR A 460 -8.57 4.96 6.73
CA TYR A 460 -9.58 4.40 7.63
C TYR A 460 -9.00 3.33 8.56
N LEU A 461 -8.15 2.45 8.02
CA LEU A 461 -7.49 1.40 8.79
C LEU A 461 -6.53 1.96 9.83
N MET A 462 -5.70 2.91 9.45
CA MET A 462 -4.75 3.55 10.38
C MET A 462 -5.47 4.38 11.45
N TYR A 463 -6.56 5.06 11.08
CA TYR A 463 -7.41 5.76 12.04
C TYR A 463 -8.01 4.79 13.07
N ALA A 464 -8.55 3.67 12.60
CA ALA A 464 -9.12 2.65 13.48
C ALA A 464 -8.08 2.08 14.45
N GLU A 465 -6.88 1.78 13.97
CA GLU A 465 -5.78 1.28 14.80
C GLU A 465 -5.37 2.32 15.85
N ALA A 466 -5.17 3.56 15.44
CA ALA A 466 -4.81 4.65 16.35
C ALA A 466 -5.86 4.85 17.44
N CYS A 467 -7.13 4.91 17.07
CA CYS A 467 -8.23 5.08 18.02
C CYS A 467 -8.39 3.87 18.94
N ALA A 468 -8.25 2.65 18.42
CA ALA A 468 -8.33 1.44 19.21
C ALA A 468 -7.18 1.35 20.23
N ALA A 469 -6.02 1.89 19.90
CA ALA A 469 -4.85 1.87 20.77
C ALA A 469 -5.08 2.62 22.10
N PHE A 470 -5.88 3.67 22.11
CA PHE A 470 -6.18 4.43 23.34
C PHE A 470 -7.62 4.27 23.86
N GLY A 471 -8.55 3.80 23.05
CA GLY A 471 -9.97 3.77 23.42
C GLY A 471 -10.73 2.51 23.02
N GLY A 472 -10.09 1.49 22.49
CA GLY A 472 -10.78 0.30 22.00
C GLY A 472 -11.71 0.61 20.84
N ALA A 473 -12.73 -0.20 20.65
CA ALA A 473 -13.69 -0.05 19.55
C ALA A 473 -14.44 1.29 19.55
N THR A 474 -14.66 1.89 20.72
CA THR A 474 -15.33 3.18 20.89
C THR A 474 -14.39 4.39 20.85
N GLY A 475 -13.09 4.15 20.73
CA GLY A 475 -12.10 5.23 20.59
C GLY A 475 -12.36 6.06 19.35
N LYS A 476 -12.21 7.38 19.49
CA LYS A 476 -12.34 8.31 18.37
C LYS A 476 -11.49 9.57 18.60
N SER A 477 -11.17 10.27 17.51
CA SER A 477 -10.53 11.58 17.61
C SER A 477 -11.54 12.66 18.03
N SER A 478 -11.02 13.79 18.48
CA SER A 478 -11.86 14.94 18.88
C SER A 478 -12.52 15.65 17.69
N ASN A 479 -11.96 15.49 16.50
CA ASN A 479 -12.31 16.26 15.29
C ASN A 479 -13.06 15.44 14.22
N PHE A 480 -13.42 14.19 14.53
CA PHE A 480 -14.14 13.33 13.61
C PHE A 480 -15.17 12.46 14.36
N GLY A 481 -16.35 12.27 13.76
CA GLY A 481 -17.47 11.63 14.44
C GLY A 481 -17.44 10.11 14.50
N LYS A 482 -16.59 9.45 13.71
CA LYS A 482 -16.51 7.99 13.66
C LYS A 482 -15.57 7.43 14.71
N THR A 483 -16.00 6.31 15.33
CA THR A 483 -15.18 5.48 16.21
C THR A 483 -14.27 4.55 15.40
N ALA A 484 -13.35 3.87 16.09
CA ALA A 484 -12.54 2.81 15.49
C ALA A 484 -13.42 1.72 14.84
N GLU A 485 -14.47 1.28 15.53
CA GLU A 485 -15.46 0.32 14.99
C GLU A 485 -16.13 0.85 13.73
N ASP A 486 -16.59 2.10 13.75
CA ASP A 486 -17.24 2.73 12.59
C ASP A 486 -16.33 2.77 11.38
N ALA A 487 -15.05 3.05 11.58
CA ALA A 487 -14.07 3.12 10.49
C ALA A 487 -13.87 1.76 9.82
N ILE A 488 -13.74 0.69 10.59
CA ILE A 488 -13.64 -0.67 10.06
C ILE A 488 -14.94 -1.07 9.35
N ASN A 489 -16.08 -0.80 9.95
CA ASN A 489 -17.37 -1.14 9.36
C ASN A 489 -17.67 -0.32 8.09
N THR A 490 -17.10 0.86 7.93
CA THR A 490 -17.16 1.62 6.68
C THR A 490 -16.54 0.85 5.52
N LEU A 491 -15.37 0.25 5.73
CA LEU A 491 -14.71 -0.56 4.71
C LEU A 491 -15.45 -1.87 4.44
N ARG A 492 -15.95 -2.52 5.48
CA ARG A 492 -16.75 -3.75 5.32
C ARG A 492 -18.05 -3.49 4.56
N LYS A 493 -18.72 -2.41 4.87
CA LYS A 493 -19.93 -2.00 4.13
C LYS A 493 -19.62 -1.72 2.66
N ARG A 494 -18.51 -1.08 2.35
CA ARG A 494 -18.10 -0.80 0.98
C ARG A 494 -18.04 -2.07 0.14
N CYS A 495 -17.49 -3.16 0.68
CA CYS A 495 -17.34 -4.43 -0.04
C CYS A 495 -18.48 -5.43 0.20
N GLY A 496 -19.45 -5.12 1.05
CA GLY A 496 -20.59 -6.01 1.33
C GLY A 496 -20.31 -7.08 2.38
N ALA A 497 -19.27 -6.94 3.19
CA ALA A 497 -19.01 -7.81 4.33
C ALA A 497 -19.76 -7.32 5.58
N GLY A 498 -20.08 -8.25 6.48
CA GLY A 498 -20.75 -7.94 7.75
C GLY A 498 -19.88 -7.15 8.71
N ASN A 499 -20.53 -6.47 9.65
CA ASN A 499 -19.85 -5.68 10.68
C ASN A 499 -18.98 -6.54 11.59
N VAL A 500 -18.05 -5.90 12.29
CA VAL A 500 -17.27 -6.56 13.35
C VAL A 500 -18.23 -7.13 14.40
N ALA A 501 -18.04 -8.40 14.74
CA ALA A 501 -18.93 -9.10 15.65
C ALA A 501 -18.91 -8.49 17.06
N PRO A 502 -20.07 -8.47 17.77
CA PRO A 502 -20.17 -7.84 19.09
C PRO A 502 -19.19 -8.36 20.13
N GLU A 503 -18.87 -9.64 20.09
CA GLU A 503 -17.88 -10.25 21.01
C GLU A 503 -16.46 -9.70 20.82
N PHE A 504 -16.11 -9.31 19.61
CA PHE A 504 -14.79 -8.68 19.35
C PHE A 504 -14.82 -7.20 19.74
N VAL A 505 -15.93 -6.51 19.48
CA VAL A 505 -16.12 -5.12 19.88
C VAL A 505 -16.02 -4.95 21.41
N ALA A 506 -16.51 -5.90 22.16
CA ALA A 506 -16.53 -5.86 23.62
C ALA A 506 -15.15 -6.10 24.29
N ASP A 507 -14.16 -6.57 23.53
CA ASP A 507 -12.82 -6.90 24.04
C ASP A 507 -11.78 -6.15 23.23
N ASN A 508 -11.00 -5.28 23.89
CA ASN A 508 -10.03 -4.42 23.21
C ASN A 508 -8.95 -5.21 22.44
N HIS A 509 -8.50 -6.35 22.97
CA HIS A 509 -7.49 -7.18 22.30
C HIS A 509 -8.08 -7.87 21.07
N LYS A 510 -9.26 -8.44 21.20
CA LYS A 510 -9.97 -9.09 20.09
C LYS A 510 -10.34 -8.08 19.01
N PHE A 511 -10.73 -6.88 19.40
CA PHE A 511 -11.02 -5.82 18.46
C PHE A 511 -9.77 -5.40 17.68
N MET A 512 -8.63 -5.23 18.35
CA MET A 512 -7.37 -4.91 17.69
C MET A 512 -6.94 -6.03 16.73
N ASP A 513 -7.16 -7.29 17.07
CA ASP A 513 -6.90 -8.42 16.17
C ASP A 513 -7.79 -8.31 14.91
N GLU A 514 -9.05 -7.92 15.04
CA GLU A 514 -9.94 -7.68 13.90
C GLU A 514 -9.50 -6.47 13.06
N VAL A 515 -9.00 -5.41 13.67
CA VAL A 515 -8.42 -4.26 12.95
C VAL A 515 -7.22 -4.72 12.10
N ARG A 516 -6.34 -5.52 12.67
CA ARG A 516 -5.17 -6.05 11.96
C ARG A 516 -5.56 -7.01 10.85
N ARG A 517 -6.53 -7.88 11.08
CA ARG A 517 -7.06 -8.78 10.05
C ARG A 517 -7.69 -7.97 8.91
N GLU A 518 -8.46 -6.94 9.23
CA GLU A 518 -9.05 -6.06 8.20
C GLU A 518 -7.98 -5.40 7.34
N ARG A 519 -6.91 -4.91 7.97
CA ARG A 519 -5.78 -4.32 7.25
C ARG A 519 -5.08 -5.35 6.33
N GLU A 520 -4.82 -6.53 6.82
CA GLU A 520 -4.23 -7.62 6.04
C GLU A 520 -5.07 -7.95 4.81
N VAL A 521 -6.38 -8.06 4.97
CA VAL A 521 -7.31 -8.40 3.89
C VAL A 521 -7.46 -7.25 2.89
N GLU A 522 -7.73 -6.04 3.38
CA GLU A 522 -7.98 -4.88 2.51
C GLU A 522 -6.74 -4.49 1.70
N LEU A 523 -5.57 -4.52 2.30
CA LEU A 523 -4.31 -4.09 1.68
C LEU A 523 -3.43 -5.26 1.20
N SER A 524 -3.96 -6.47 1.10
CA SER A 524 -3.22 -7.63 0.64
C SER A 524 -2.53 -7.37 -0.70
N PHE A 525 -1.31 -7.82 -0.86
CA PHE A 525 -0.48 -7.71 -2.07
C PHE A 525 -0.12 -6.27 -2.49
N GLU A 526 -0.37 -5.28 -1.66
CA GLU A 526 -0.10 -3.87 -2.00
C GLU A 526 1.23 -3.36 -1.44
N GLY A 527 2.02 -4.22 -0.83
CA GLY A 527 3.36 -3.88 -0.34
C GLY A 527 3.42 -3.31 1.07
N PHE A 528 2.38 -3.49 1.88
CA PHE A 528 2.34 -2.99 3.27
C PHE A 528 2.77 -4.03 4.31
N ARG A 529 2.58 -5.31 4.01
CA ARG A 529 2.65 -6.37 5.03
C ARG A 529 4.00 -6.47 5.72
N PHE A 530 5.09 -6.26 5.01
CA PHE A 530 6.44 -6.32 5.59
C PHE A 530 6.59 -5.36 6.78
N CYS A 531 6.19 -4.09 6.62
CA CYS A 531 6.25 -3.10 7.68
C CYS A 531 5.17 -3.34 8.75
N ASP A 532 4.00 -3.85 8.36
CA ASP A 532 2.90 -4.12 9.29
C ASP A 532 3.22 -5.24 10.28
N LEU A 533 4.08 -6.18 9.91
CA LEU A 533 4.51 -7.28 10.78
C LEU A 533 5.51 -6.83 11.86
N GLN A 534 6.11 -5.67 11.74
CA GLN A 534 7.03 -5.10 12.70
C GLN A 534 6.29 -4.35 13.81
#